data_8d6c9bf459dcd69e688fcba5b4cee27f
#
_entry.id   8d6c9bf459dcd69e688fcba5b4cee27f
#
_cell.length_a   1.000
_cell.length_b   1.000
_cell.length_c   1.000
_cell.angle_alpha   90.00
_cell.angle_beta   90.00
_cell.angle_gamma   90.00
#
_symmetry.space_group_name_H-M   'P 1'
#
loop_
_entity.id
_entity.type
_entity.pdbx_description
1 polymer ?
#
loop_
_entity_poly.entity_id
_entity_poly.type
_entity_poly.pdbx_seq_one_letter_code
_entity_poly.pdbx_strand_id
1 'polypeptide(L)'
;IYSIPDYVVLSAHKTLPALTQGSYLLSNRDDNDIEFYLNTFMTTSPSYLIMSSLDYARFYLDEYGNDEYEKLINKAEKYKNIINLLNKVYIISKEDLSENYDIDKSRYIVTLSKEYSGHKLLEYLRTQGIQCEMSFASGVVLLLSPINDDNDFNKLLKAFENLQLKDIRQDNYSKYYSFIPEKVLEPYEVFKKEYKYVKINEADKNIASEAII
;
A
#
# COMPACT_ATOMS: atom_id res chain seq x y z
N ILE A 1 16.69 5.96 -4.45
CA ILE A 1 15.66 6.62 -3.62
C ILE A 1 16.22 6.85 -2.21
N TYR A 2 16.80 5.84 -1.56
CA TYR A 2 17.28 5.92 -0.17
C TYR A 2 18.52 6.82 0.04
N SER A 3 19.14 7.28 -1.01
CA SER A 3 20.29 8.21 -0.95
C SER A 3 19.90 9.69 -0.96
N ILE A 4 18.62 10.00 -1.17
CA ILE A 4 18.11 11.37 -1.28
C ILE A 4 17.57 11.91 0.05
N PRO A 5 16.71 11.19 0.78
CA PRO A 5 16.18 11.64 2.07
C PRO A 5 17.27 11.61 3.16
N ASP A 6 17.18 12.53 4.10
CA ASP A 6 18.01 12.50 5.31
C ASP A 6 17.71 11.26 6.17
N TYR A 7 16.41 10.90 6.28
CA TYR A 7 15.94 9.77 7.04
C TYR A 7 14.88 8.99 6.27
N VAL A 8 14.89 7.65 6.41
CA VAL A 8 13.87 6.76 5.85
C VAL A 8 13.40 5.78 6.91
N VAL A 9 12.10 5.74 7.18
CA VAL A 9 11.48 4.75 8.06
C VAL A 9 10.82 3.68 7.21
N LEU A 10 11.20 2.42 7.41
CA LEU A 10 10.69 1.26 6.69
C LEU A 10 9.96 0.31 7.65
N SER A 11 8.69 0.07 7.41
CA SER A 11 7.94 -1.01 8.08
C SER A 11 8.36 -2.36 7.51
N ALA A 12 9.45 -2.92 8.02
CA ALA A 12 10.02 -4.17 7.51
C ALA A 12 9.00 -5.32 7.53
N HIS A 13 8.20 -5.43 8.57
CA HIS A 13 7.18 -6.47 8.73
C HIS A 13 6.04 -6.43 7.72
N LYS A 14 5.92 -5.40 6.87
CA LYS A 14 4.87 -5.30 5.85
C LYS A 14 5.27 -5.87 4.51
N THR A 15 6.55 -5.78 4.16
CA THR A 15 7.03 -6.12 2.82
C THR A 15 8.22 -7.06 2.83
N LEU A 16 8.88 -7.26 3.96
CA LEU A 16 10.05 -8.12 4.13
C LEU A 16 9.73 -9.30 5.03
N PRO A 17 10.55 -10.37 5.01
CA PRO A 17 10.35 -11.55 5.87
C PRO A 17 10.75 -11.27 7.33
N ALA A 18 10.14 -10.26 7.93
CA ALA A 18 10.35 -9.85 9.32
C ALA A 18 9.07 -9.98 10.14
N LEU A 19 9.21 -10.26 11.43
CA LEU A 19 8.07 -10.35 12.34
C LEU A 19 7.40 -8.99 12.56
N THR A 20 6.09 -9.02 12.80
CA THR A 20 5.27 -7.84 13.07
C THR A 20 5.84 -6.99 14.21
N GLN A 21 5.77 -5.69 14.04
CA GLN A 21 6.35 -4.57 14.77
C GLN A 21 7.82 -4.28 14.45
N GLY A 22 8.45 -5.05 13.55
CA GLY A 22 9.82 -4.76 13.09
C GLY A 22 9.86 -3.62 12.08
N SER A 23 10.72 -2.65 12.28
CA SER A 23 10.99 -1.55 11.34
C SER A 23 12.47 -1.18 11.32
N TYR A 24 12.89 -0.55 10.22
CA TYR A 24 14.22 0.06 10.11
C TYR A 24 14.10 1.58 10.05
N LEU A 25 15.04 2.25 10.68
CA LEU A 25 15.37 3.64 10.42
C LEU A 25 16.72 3.68 9.70
N LEU A 26 16.73 4.24 8.51
CA LEU A 26 17.93 4.50 7.73
C LEU A 26 18.24 5.99 7.80
N SER A 27 19.49 6.36 8.08
CA SER A 27 19.94 7.73 8.15
C SER A 27 21.09 7.96 7.19
N ASN A 28 21.03 9.04 6.42
CA ASN A 28 22.12 9.59 5.64
C ASN A 28 22.83 10.76 6.37
N ARG A 29 22.43 11.02 7.62
CA ARG A 29 23.01 12.04 8.48
C ARG A 29 23.58 11.42 9.73
N ASP A 30 24.69 11.96 10.19
CA ASP A 30 25.17 11.80 11.55
C ASP A 30 24.57 12.93 12.40
N ASP A 31 23.51 12.62 13.13
CA ASP A 31 22.69 13.60 13.84
C ASP A 31 22.41 13.13 15.26
N ASN A 32 23.00 13.84 16.21
CA ASN A 32 22.84 13.54 17.65
C ASN A 32 21.38 13.66 18.11
N ASP A 33 20.57 14.51 17.46
CA ASP A 33 19.18 14.70 17.84
C ASP A 33 18.35 13.45 17.53
N ILE A 34 18.63 12.73 16.43
CA ILE A 34 17.92 11.48 16.12
C ILE A 34 18.23 10.40 17.15
N GLU A 35 19.46 10.34 17.64
CA GLU A 35 19.86 9.38 18.69
C GLU A 35 19.11 9.66 19.99
N PHE A 36 18.98 10.93 20.37
CA PHE A 36 18.19 11.33 21.53
C PHE A 36 16.72 10.87 21.39
N TYR A 37 16.09 11.09 20.25
CA TYR A 37 14.70 10.69 20.03
C TYR A 37 14.54 9.16 19.98
N LEU A 38 15.47 8.45 19.37
CA LEU A 38 15.48 6.99 19.39
C LEU A 38 15.54 6.46 20.82
N ASN A 39 16.45 6.95 21.62
CA ASN A 39 16.58 6.54 23.03
C ASN A 39 15.34 6.92 23.86
N THR A 40 14.67 7.99 23.52
CA THR A 40 13.46 8.46 24.24
C THR A 40 12.20 7.66 23.87
N PHE A 41 12.01 7.32 22.59
CA PHE A 41 10.77 6.73 22.10
C PHE A 41 10.84 5.23 21.79
N MET A 42 12.04 4.66 21.68
CA MET A 42 12.17 3.22 21.56
C MET A 42 11.96 2.52 22.89
N THR A 43 11.55 1.25 22.82
CA THR A 43 11.41 0.43 24.01
C THR A 43 12.75 0.20 24.70
N THR A 44 12.75 0.24 26.03
CA THR A 44 13.90 -0.15 26.86
C THR A 44 14.06 -1.67 27.00
N SER A 45 13.08 -2.45 26.52
CA SER A 45 13.05 -3.91 26.56
C SER A 45 12.86 -4.50 25.17
N PRO A 46 13.85 -4.41 24.28
CA PRO A 46 13.72 -4.89 22.91
C PRO A 46 13.54 -6.41 22.86
N SER A 47 12.63 -6.85 22.01
CA SER A 47 12.45 -8.28 21.76
C SER A 47 13.58 -8.80 20.86
N TYR A 48 14.42 -9.67 21.39
CA TYR A 48 15.48 -10.32 20.58
C TYR A 48 14.90 -11.13 19.42
N LEU A 49 13.70 -11.69 19.56
CA LEU A 49 13.04 -12.42 18.49
C LEU A 49 12.71 -11.49 17.29
N ILE A 50 12.18 -10.30 17.57
CA ILE A 50 11.91 -9.30 16.53
C ILE A 50 13.23 -8.80 15.91
N MET A 51 14.22 -8.49 16.74
CA MET A 51 15.55 -8.05 16.25
C MET A 51 16.21 -9.10 15.36
N SER A 52 16.19 -10.38 15.77
CA SER A 52 16.73 -11.48 14.96
C SER A 52 15.97 -11.64 13.64
N SER A 53 14.64 -11.44 13.63
CA SER A 53 13.86 -11.49 12.39
C SER A 53 14.20 -10.34 11.44
N LEU A 54 14.49 -9.16 11.97
CA LEU A 54 14.95 -8.01 11.18
C LEU A 54 16.34 -8.29 10.56
N ASP A 55 17.28 -8.80 11.35
CA ASP A 55 18.60 -9.14 10.83
C ASP A 55 18.54 -10.26 9.79
N TYR A 56 17.69 -11.26 10.00
CA TYR A 56 17.43 -12.30 9.00
C TYR A 56 16.84 -11.71 7.72
N ALA A 57 15.88 -10.79 7.81
CA ALA A 57 15.28 -10.14 6.66
C ALA A 57 16.32 -9.33 5.86
N ARG A 58 17.23 -8.64 6.55
CA ARG A 58 18.37 -7.94 5.92
C ARG A 58 19.28 -8.92 5.19
N PHE A 59 19.68 -9.99 5.87
CA PHE A 59 20.51 -11.05 5.28
C PHE A 59 19.85 -11.66 4.03
N TYR A 60 18.55 -11.99 4.13
CA TYR A 60 17.81 -12.56 3.00
C TYR A 60 17.81 -11.64 1.78
N LEU A 61 17.61 -10.33 2.00
CA LEU A 61 17.62 -9.35 0.91
C LEU A 61 19.02 -9.19 0.30
N ASP A 62 20.06 -9.22 1.13
CA ASP A 62 21.44 -9.07 0.67
C ASP A 62 21.88 -10.26 -0.21
N GLU A 63 21.54 -11.48 0.20
CA GLU A 63 21.93 -12.70 -0.47
C GLU A 63 21.03 -13.08 -1.67
N TYR A 64 19.73 -12.89 -1.54
CA TYR A 64 18.74 -13.42 -2.50
C TYR A 64 17.85 -12.34 -3.14
N GLY A 65 17.82 -11.13 -2.56
CA GLY A 65 16.81 -10.14 -2.90
C GLY A 65 16.81 -9.74 -4.36
N ASN A 66 17.97 -9.52 -4.97
CA ASN A 66 18.05 -9.13 -6.37
C ASN A 66 17.43 -10.18 -7.30
N ASP A 67 17.82 -11.44 -7.15
CA ASP A 67 17.35 -12.52 -8.00
C ASP A 67 15.86 -12.81 -7.79
N GLU A 68 15.41 -12.82 -6.54
CA GLU A 68 14.02 -13.12 -6.20
C GLU A 68 13.06 -12.01 -6.63
N TYR A 69 13.44 -10.74 -6.48
CA TYR A 69 12.62 -9.63 -6.96
C TYR A 69 12.64 -9.52 -8.48
N GLU A 70 13.75 -9.82 -9.16
CA GLU A 70 13.80 -9.89 -10.62
C GLU A 70 12.84 -10.97 -11.16
N LYS A 71 12.86 -12.16 -10.58
CA LYS A 71 11.92 -13.25 -10.92
C LYS A 71 10.47 -12.82 -10.68
N LEU A 72 10.19 -12.17 -9.54
CA LEU A 72 8.86 -11.66 -9.23
C LEU A 72 8.40 -10.65 -10.28
N ILE A 73 9.23 -9.64 -10.60
CA ILE A 73 8.89 -8.59 -11.56
C ILE A 73 8.61 -9.17 -12.94
N ASN A 74 9.45 -10.09 -13.41
CA ASN A 74 9.26 -10.77 -14.70
C ASN A 74 7.95 -11.57 -14.74
N LYS A 75 7.62 -12.26 -13.65
CA LYS A 75 6.36 -12.99 -13.50
C LYS A 75 5.18 -12.03 -13.46
N ALA A 76 5.28 -10.97 -12.68
CA ALA A 76 4.24 -9.94 -12.57
C ALA A 76 3.95 -9.29 -13.92
N GLU A 77 4.97 -8.90 -14.68
CA GLU A 77 4.79 -8.34 -16.02
C GLU A 77 4.08 -9.33 -16.97
N LYS A 78 4.48 -10.59 -16.96
CA LYS A 78 3.82 -11.63 -17.76
C LYS A 78 2.34 -11.75 -17.46
N TYR A 79 1.97 -11.89 -16.18
CA TYR A 79 0.57 -12.07 -15.79
C TYR A 79 -0.26 -10.80 -15.94
N LYS A 80 0.32 -9.62 -15.69
CA LYS A 80 -0.31 -8.33 -15.99
C LYS A 80 -0.77 -8.26 -17.45
N ASN A 81 0.12 -8.59 -18.38
CA ASN A 81 -0.20 -8.55 -19.80
C ASN A 81 -1.33 -9.53 -20.18
N ILE A 82 -1.33 -10.74 -19.62
CA ILE A 82 -2.41 -11.71 -19.85
C ILE A 82 -3.73 -11.21 -19.26
N ILE A 83 -3.71 -10.67 -18.03
CA ILE A 83 -4.92 -10.17 -17.36
C ILE A 83 -5.50 -8.96 -18.12
N ASN A 84 -4.68 -8.04 -18.58
CA ASN A 84 -5.12 -6.87 -19.34
C ASN A 84 -5.79 -7.26 -20.69
N LEU A 85 -5.36 -8.35 -21.31
CA LEU A 85 -6.00 -8.89 -22.51
C LEU A 85 -7.43 -9.44 -22.29
N LEU A 86 -7.82 -9.71 -21.04
CA LEU A 86 -9.18 -10.16 -20.72
C LEU A 86 -10.22 -9.03 -20.90
N ASN A 87 -9.80 -7.77 -20.98
CA ASN A 87 -10.66 -6.59 -21.11
C ASN A 87 -11.75 -6.45 -20.02
N LYS A 88 -11.52 -7.02 -18.84
CA LYS A 88 -12.44 -6.93 -17.69
C LYS A 88 -11.93 -5.96 -16.63
N VAL A 89 -10.65 -5.94 -16.47
CA VAL A 89 -9.90 -5.07 -15.55
C VAL A 89 -8.65 -4.57 -16.26
N TYR A 90 -8.03 -3.53 -15.73
CA TYR A 90 -6.77 -3.02 -16.25
C TYR A 90 -5.77 -2.80 -15.12
N ILE A 91 -4.62 -3.45 -15.22
CA ILE A 91 -3.49 -3.26 -14.29
C ILE A 91 -2.61 -2.16 -14.86
N ILE A 92 -2.48 -1.06 -14.11
CA ILE A 92 -1.73 0.13 -14.52
C ILE A 92 -0.24 -0.19 -14.68
N SER A 93 0.36 0.40 -15.69
CA SER A 93 1.79 0.36 -16.00
C SER A 93 2.44 1.74 -15.87
N LYS A 94 3.77 1.79 -15.92
CA LYS A 94 4.53 3.06 -15.95
C LYS A 94 4.13 3.94 -17.13
N GLU A 95 3.83 3.34 -18.26
CA GLU A 95 3.43 4.01 -19.51
C GLU A 95 2.10 4.74 -19.40
N ASP A 96 1.26 4.36 -18.43
CA ASP A 96 -0.03 5.01 -18.17
C ASP A 96 0.13 6.28 -17.30
N LEU A 97 1.31 6.51 -16.75
CA LEU A 97 1.61 7.60 -15.84
C LEU A 97 2.37 8.72 -16.55
N SER A 98 2.21 9.96 -16.06
CA SER A 98 3.05 11.06 -16.52
C SER A 98 4.52 10.86 -16.11
N GLU A 99 5.43 11.53 -16.80
CA GLU A 99 6.90 11.36 -16.65
C GLU A 99 7.40 11.53 -15.21
N ASN A 100 6.72 12.34 -14.42
CA ASN A 100 7.09 12.65 -13.04
C ASN A 100 6.70 11.57 -12.02
N TYR A 101 5.97 10.53 -12.44
CA TYR A 101 5.52 9.44 -11.57
C TYR A 101 6.18 8.14 -11.96
N ASP A 102 6.37 7.28 -10.98
CA ASP A 102 6.82 5.91 -11.18
C ASP A 102 5.92 4.94 -10.43
N ILE A 103 6.01 3.66 -10.76
CA ILE A 103 5.19 2.61 -10.15
C ILE A 103 6.08 1.52 -9.54
N ASP A 104 5.72 1.10 -8.34
CA ASP A 104 6.33 -0.07 -7.72
C ASP A 104 5.80 -1.34 -8.42
N LYS A 105 6.67 -2.00 -9.17
CA LYS A 105 6.33 -3.21 -9.96
C LYS A 105 5.97 -4.44 -9.10
N SER A 106 6.22 -4.38 -7.80
CA SER A 106 5.75 -5.39 -6.85
C SER A 106 4.29 -5.17 -6.41
N ARG A 107 3.58 -4.25 -7.04
CA ARG A 107 2.18 -3.93 -6.76
C ARG A 107 1.35 -3.94 -8.02
N TYR A 108 0.17 -4.53 -7.96
CA TYR A 108 -0.84 -4.34 -8.98
C TYR A 108 -1.85 -3.29 -8.51
N ILE A 109 -1.96 -2.21 -9.26
CA ILE A 109 -3.05 -1.27 -9.15
C ILE A 109 -4.04 -1.67 -10.24
N VAL A 110 -5.07 -2.40 -9.83
CA VAL A 110 -6.10 -2.92 -10.73
C VAL A 110 -7.22 -1.90 -10.82
N THR A 111 -7.52 -1.42 -12.01
CA THR A 111 -8.55 -0.41 -12.26
C THR A 111 -9.71 -0.98 -13.06
N LEU A 112 -10.86 -0.35 -12.92
CA LEU A 112 -12.13 -0.68 -13.57
C LEU A 112 -12.70 0.56 -14.28
N SER A 113 -13.54 0.33 -15.27
CA SER A 113 -14.41 1.39 -15.83
C SER A 113 -15.36 1.94 -14.77
N LYS A 114 -15.82 3.17 -14.93
CA LYS A 114 -16.60 3.95 -13.94
C LYS A 114 -17.90 3.30 -13.49
N GLU A 115 -18.47 2.42 -14.30
CA GLU A 115 -19.68 1.68 -13.97
C GLU A 115 -19.47 0.50 -13.01
N TYR A 116 -18.23 0.21 -12.62
CA TYR A 116 -17.88 -0.92 -11.75
C TYR A 116 -17.22 -0.44 -10.46
N SER A 117 -17.49 -1.17 -9.37
CA SER A 117 -17.02 -0.84 -8.04
C SER A 117 -15.77 -1.63 -7.64
N GLY A 118 -14.70 -0.92 -7.27
CA GLY A 118 -13.51 -1.54 -6.69
C GLY A 118 -13.80 -2.23 -5.35
N HIS A 119 -14.74 -1.72 -4.57
CA HIS A 119 -15.12 -2.34 -3.31
C HIS A 119 -15.81 -3.69 -3.56
N LYS A 120 -16.72 -3.78 -4.53
CA LYS A 120 -17.33 -5.06 -4.92
C LYS A 120 -16.32 -6.02 -5.55
N LEU A 121 -15.34 -5.51 -6.29
CA LEU A 121 -14.23 -6.33 -6.80
C LEU A 121 -13.42 -6.93 -5.65
N LEU A 122 -13.10 -6.16 -4.62
CA LEU A 122 -12.39 -6.67 -3.43
C LEU A 122 -13.20 -7.81 -2.77
N GLU A 123 -14.50 -7.63 -2.55
CA GLU A 123 -15.35 -8.67 -1.99
C GLU A 123 -15.38 -9.92 -2.86
N TYR A 124 -15.51 -9.76 -4.18
CA TYR A 124 -15.43 -10.87 -5.12
C TYR A 124 -14.09 -11.62 -5.00
N LEU A 125 -12.96 -10.92 -5.01
CA LEU A 125 -11.63 -11.54 -4.90
C LEU A 125 -11.46 -12.29 -3.58
N ARG A 126 -12.03 -11.78 -2.48
CA ARG A 126 -12.07 -12.49 -1.19
C ARG A 126 -12.80 -13.83 -1.30
N THR A 127 -13.92 -13.89 -2.03
CA THR A 127 -14.63 -15.19 -2.25
C THR A 127 -13.79 -16.18 -3.05
N GLN A 128 -12.85 -15.69 -3.86
CA GLN A 128 -11.88 -16.53 -4.58
C GLN A 128 -10.64 -16.86 -3.73
N GLY A 129 -10.62 -16.45 -2.44
CA GLY A 129 -9.50 -16.66 -1.53
C GLY A 129 -8.28 -15.82 -1.89
N ILE A 130 -8.50 -14.61 -2.44
CA ILE A 130 -7.47 -13.63 -2.77
C ILE A 130 -7.70 -12.40 -1.88
N GLN A 131 -6.73 -12.10 -1.02
CA GLN A 131 -6.75 -10.92 -0.17
C GLN A 131 -6.06 -9.77 -0.87
N CYS A 132 -6.79 -8.67 -1.09
CA CYS A 132 -6.21 -7.41 -1.55
C CYS A 132 -5.70 -6.60 -0.35
N GLU A 133 -4.76 -5.71 -0.60
CA GLU A 133 -4.29 -4.73 0.39
C GLU A 133 -5.40 -3.72 0.69
N MET A 134 -6.00 -3.15 -0.34
CA MET A 134 -7.08 -2.18 -0.21
C MET A 134 -7.94 -2.10 -1.47
N SER A 135 -9.10 -1.47 -1.35
CA SER A 135 -9.94 -1.08 -2.46
C SER A 135 -10.16 0.44 -2.47
N PHE A 136 -10.40 0.96 -3.65
CA PHE A 136 -10.87 2.32 -3.88
C PHE A 136 -12.05 2.28 -4.86
N ALA A 137 -12.70 3.40 -5.13
CA ALA A 137 -13.96 3.42 -5.89
C ALA A 137 -13.92 2.62 -7.19
N SER A 138 -12.84 2.74 -7.95
CA SER A 138 -12.70 2.16 -9.28
C SER A 138 -11.61 1.09 -9.36
N GLY A 139 -11.24 0.45 -8.25
CA GLY A 139 -10.20 -0.57 -8.30
C GLY A 139 -9.74 -1.13 -6.97
N VAL A 140 -8.71 -1.95 -7.03
CA VAL A 140 -8.06 -2.57 -5.86
C VAL A 140 -6.54 -2.52 -6.01
N VAL A 141 -5.85 -2.62 -4.88
CA VAL A 141 -4.39 -2.76 -4.82
C VAL A 141 -4.06 -4.15 -4.30
N LEU A 142 -3.17 -4.84 -5.01
CA LEU A 142 -2.59 -6.12 -4.63
C LEU A 142 -1.10 -5.95 -4.36
N LEU A 143 -0.61 -6.51 -3.28
CA LEU A 143 0.82 -6.62 -2.98
C LEU A 143 1.32 -7.97 -3.51
N LEU A 144 2.41 -7.93 -4.22
CA LEU A 144 3.10 -9.11 -4.72
C LEU A 144 4.39 -9.30 -3.91
N SER A 145 4.74 -10.54 -3.69
CA SER A 145 5.91 -10.91 -2.90
C SER A 145 6.72 -11.98 -3.65
N PRO A 146 8.04 -12.03 -3.48
CA PRO A 146 8.86 -13.13 -3.99
C PRO A 146 8.38 -14.53 -3.59
N ILE A 147 7.62 -14.64 -2.48
CA ILE A 147 7.03 -15.90 -2.01
C ILE A 147 5.88 -16.36 -2.92
N ASN A 148 5.24 -15.47 -3.70
CA ASN A 148 4.16 -15.84 -4.59
C ASN A 148 4.67 -16.72 -5.74
N ASP A 149 4.11 -17.93 -5.82
CA ASP A 149 4.43 -18.88 -6.86
C ASP A 149 3.52 -18.74 -8.10
N ASP A 150 3.70 -19.63 -9.08
CA ASP A 150 2.86 -19.62 -10.28
C ASP A 150 1.42 -20.03 -10.00
N ASN A 151 1.14 -20.78 -8.91
CA ASN A 151 -0.22 -21.14 -8.53
C ASN A 151 -0.99 -19.90 -8.03
N ASP A 152 -0.33 -19.01 -7.28
CA ASP A 152 -0.94 -17.76 -6.82
C ASP A 152 -1.32 -16.87 -8.01
N PHE A 153 -0.40 -16.68 -8.96
CA PHE A 153 -0.67 -15.89 -10.15
C PHE A 153 -1.74 -16.53 -11.05
N ASN A 154 -1.73 -17.86 -11.21
CA ASN A 154 -2.76 -18.58 -11.95
C ASN A 154 -4.12 -18.48 -11.24
N LYS A 155 -4.16 -18.51 -9.91
CA LYS A 155 -5.38 -18.30 -9.13
C LYS A 155 -5.95 -16.91 -9.38
N LEU A 156 -5.11 -15.88 -9.37
CA LEU A 156 -5.50 -14.51 -9.69
C LEU A 156 -6.03 -14.39 -11.12
N LEU A 157 -5.32 -14.96 -12.10
CA LEU A 157 -5.76 -14.96 -13.49
C LEU A 157 -7.15 -15.63 -13.64
N LYS A 158 -7.35 -16.82 -13.06
CA LYS A 158 -8.64 -17.52 -13.09
C LYS A 158 -9.75 -16.73 -12.43
N ALA A 159 -9.46 -16.02 -11.34
CA ALA A 159 -10.44 -15.15 -10.70
C ALA A 159 -10.90 -14.05 -11.66
N PHE A 160 -10.00 -13.41 -12.40
CA PHE A 160 -10.40 -12.41 -13.40
C PHE A 160 -11.06 -13.02 -14.63
N GLU A 161 -10.65 -14.20 -15.09
CA GLU A 161 -11.34 -14.93 -16.18
C GLU A 161 -12.80 -15.22 -15.83
N ASN A 162 -13.06 -15.63 -14.58
CA ASN A 162 -14.40 -15.98 -14.09
C ASN A 162 -15.23 -14.77 -13.66
N LEU A 163 -14.63 -13.61 -13.47
CA LEU A 163 -15.32 -12.39 -13.03
C LEU A 163 -16.46 -12.05 -13.99
N GLN A 164 -17.65 -11.92 -13.42
CA GLN A 164 -18.83 -11.40 -14.14
C GLN A 164 -18.98 -9.92 -13.81
N LEU A 165 -18.72 -9.03 -14.77
CA LEU A 165 -18.75 -7.58 -14.57
C LEU A 165 -20.08 -7.07 -14.02
N LYS A 166 -21.21 -7.74 -14.35
CA LYS A 166 -22.53 -7.41 -13.83
C LYS A 166 -22.60 -7.49 -12.29
N ASP A 167 -21.83 -8.40 -11.67
CA ASP A 167 -21.86 -8.64 -10.22
C ASP A 167 -21.16 -7.54 -9.42
N ILE A 168 -20.25 -6.81 -10.08
CA ILE A 168 -19.52 -5.70 -9.48
C ILE A 168 -20.00 -4.32 -9.98
N ARG A 169 -21.13 -4.27 -10.69
CA ARG A 169 -21.71 -3.02 -11.17
C ARG A 169 -22.15 -2.10 -10.04
N GLN A 170 -21.98 -0.80 -10.21
CA GLN A 170 -22.45 0.22 -9.27
C GLN A 170 -23.39 1.20 -9.97
N ASP A 171 -24.43 1.64 -9.25
CA ASP A 171 -25.42 2.57 -9.78
C ASP A 171 -25.01 4.03 -9.62
N ASN A 172 -24.17 4.32 -8.59
CA ASN A 172 -23.70 5.65 -8.28
C ASN A 172 -22.17 5.69 -8.26
N TYR A 173 -21.58 6.35 -9.22
CA TYR A 173 -20.17 6.69 -9.19
C TYR A 173 -19.98 7.91 -8.30
N SER A 174 -19.38 7.75 -7.12
CA SER A 174 -18.99 8.90 -6.31
C SER A 174 -17.82 9.60 -6.98
N LYS A 175 -18.00 10.87 -7.34
CA LYS A 175 -16.91 11.72 -7.81
C LYS A 175 -15.96 11.94 -6.63
N TYR A 176 -14.78 11.32 -6.67
CA TYR A 176 -13.72 11.70 -5.75
C TYR A 176 -13.18 13.06 -6.15
N TYR A 177 -13.25 13.99 -5.25
CA TYR A 177 -12.59 15.28 -5.43
C TYR A 177 -11.12 15.10 -5.11
N SER A 178 -10.26 15.25 -6.12
CA SER A 178 -8.81 15.29 -5.94
C SER A 178 -8.38 16.69 -5.51
N PHE A 179 -8.77 17.10 -4.31
CA PHE A 179 -8.22 18.32 -3.72
C PHE A 179 -7.41 17.96 -2.48
N ILE A 180 -6.34 18.68 -2.29
CA ILE A 180 -5.56 18.60 -1.05
C ILE A 180 -6.23 19.57 -0.09
N PRO A 181 -6.72 19.10 1.08
CA PRO A 181 -7.30 19.99 2.09
C PRO A 181 -6.29 21.04 2.55
N GLU A 182 -6.75 22.25 2.79
CA GLU A 182 -5.93 23.27 3.39
C GLU A 182 -5.61 22.91 4.85
N LYS A 183 -4.32 22.93 5.18
CA LYS A 183 -3.90 22.78 6.58
C LYS A 183 -4.10 24.09 7.32
N VAL A 184 -5.07 24.14 8.23
CA VAL A 184 -5.46 25.34 8.98
C VAL A 184 -4.71 25.45 10.31
N LEU A 185 -4.40 24.32 10.96
CA LEU A 185 -3.73 24.24 12.27
C LEU A 185 -2.64 23.18 12.23
N GLU A 186 -1.62 23.37 13.02
CA GLU A 186 -0.63 22.33 13.30
C GLU A 186 -1.22 21.30 14.28
N PRO A 187 -0.87 20.00 14.16
CA PRO A 187 -1.43 18.96 15.02
C PRO A 187 -1.30 19.25 16.53
N TYR A 188 -0.16 19.84 16.96
CA TYR A 188 0.04 20.17 18.37
C TYR A 188 -0.83 21.33 18.87
N GLU A 189 -1.32 22.19 17.99
CA GLU A 189 -2.22 23.29 18.33
C GLU A 189 -3.63 22.80 18.56
N VAL A 190 -4.03 21.73 17.87
CA VAL A 190 -5.37 21.13 17.98
C VAL A 190 -5.63 20.65 19.40
N PHE A 191 -4.65 20.03 20.07
CA PHE A 191 -4.77 19.52 21.44
C PHE A 191 -5.06 20.63 22.49
N LYS A 192 -4.83 21.89 22.13
CA LYS A 192 -5.05 23.05 23.01
C LYS A 192 -6.37 23.77 22.71
N LYS A 193 -7.14 23.31 21.72
CA LYS A 193 -8.40 23.93 21.30
C LYS A 193 -9.59 23.17 21.84
N GLU A 194 -10.67 23.90 22.08
CA GLU A 194 -11.96 23.27 22.33
C GLU A 194 -12.47 22.58 21.06
N TYR A 195 -13.06 21.42 21.23
CA TYR A 195 -13.64 20.66 20.12
C TYR A 195 -15.04 20.14 20.48
N LYS A 196 -15.80 19.76 19.47
CA LYS A 196 -17.10 19.12 19.60
C LYS A 196 -17.25 17.97 18.64
N TYR A 197 -18.00 16.97 19.03
CA TYR A 197 -18.43 15.90 18.12
C TYR A 197 -19.67 16.34 17.35
N VAL A 198 -19.64 16.13 16.04
CA VAL A 198 -20.77 16.41 15.15
C VAL A 198 -21.03 15.20 14.25
N LYS A 199 -22.26 15.04 13.78
CA LYS A 199 -22.54 14.04 12.75
C LYS A 199 -21.84 14.41 11.44
N ILE A 200 -21.48 13.42 10.64
CA ILE A 200 -20.73 13.64 9.39
C ILE A 200 -21.48 14.59 8.43
N ASN A 201 -22.79 14.51 8.37
CA ASN A 201 -23.63 15.38 7.55
C ASN A 201 -23.71 16.84 8.07
N GLU A 202 -23.25 17.10 9.29
CA GLU A 202 -23.19 18.42 9.93
C GLU A 202 -21.75 18.97 9.99
N ALA A 203 -20.78 18.18 9.47
CA ALA A 203 -19.36 18.52 9.56
C ALA A 203 -18.92 19.55 8.51
N ASP A 204 -19.75 19.84 7.52
CA ASP A 204 -19.42 20.82 6.47
C ASP A 204 -19.02 22.18 7.06
N LYS A 205 -17.95 22.76 6.49
CA LYS A 205 -17.35 24.04 6.95
C LYS A 205 -16.73 24.03 8.35
N ASN A 206 -16.59 22.87 8.98
CA ASN A 206 -15.82 22.72 10.21
C ASN A 206 -14.38 22.27 9.90
N ILE A 207 -13.48 22.56 10.84
CA ILE A 207 -12.09 22.10 10.78
C ILE A 207 -12.02 20.75 11.47
N ALA A 208 -11.51 19.72 10.76
CA ALA A 208 -11.29 18.41 11.35
C ALA A 208 -10.17 18.50 12.41
N SER A 209 -10.42 17.99 13.61
CA SER A 209 -9.42 17.91 14.68
C SER A 209 -8.58 16.64 14.61
N GLU A 210 -9.02 15.66 13.84
CA GLU A 210 -8.34 14.37 13.61
C GLU A 210 -8.37 14.03 12.13
N ALA A 211 -7.47 13.15 11.69
CA ALA A 211 -7.55 12.61 10.35
C ALA A 211 -8.85 11.78 10.21
N ILE A 212 -9.65 12.11 9.20
CA ILE A 212 -10.85 11.34 8.85
C ILE A 212 -10.43 10.37 7.76
N ILE A 213 -10.47 9.07 8.06
CA ILE A 213 -10.09 7.97 7.16
C ILE A 213 -11.36 7.30 6.63
#